data_ece92a2818a0cdcabead5fb5e76134ff
#
_entry.id   ece92a2818a0cdcabead5fb5e76134ff
#
_cell.length_a   1.000
_cell.length_b   1.000
_cell.length_c   1.000
_cell.angle_alpha   90.00
_cell.angle_beta   90.00
_cell.angle_gamma   90.00
#
_symmetry.space_group_name_H-M   'P 1'
#
loop_
_entity.id
_entity.type
_entity.pdbx_description
1 polymer ?
#
loop_
_entity_poly.entity_id
_entity_poly.type
_entity_poly.pdbx_seq_one_letter_code
_entity_poly.pdbx_strand_id
1 'polypeptide(L)'
;MKQKVVKKRIIIVGAGLGGSLMGIFLAQKNYEVMLIERRKDLRVTKKSEGRSINMTLSRRGLLPLEKVGLVSAILAHAIPLKGRMVHEQNNTLIPQRYGKNDHEVLYSIKRTEIHKILLNYLDTLPNARIIFNEECIEVNSHTKKIKTNNLKTGKLTIRSADLIVGADGSNSLMSKRLNPAGMRRETMEWGYKELILPTIPHADDAEQLTSLHIWPRKKGLLLALPNEDKSFTCTLVIPF
;
A
#
# COMPACT_ATOMS: atom_id res chain seq x y z
N MET A 1 -33.50 23.24 -19.77
CA MET A 1 -32.08 22.95 -20.04
C MET A 1 -31.41 22.51 -18.73
N LYS A 2 -30.96 21.25 -18.59
CA LYS A 2 -30.20 20.80 -17.41
C LYS A 2 -28.83 21.47 -17.47
N GLN A 3 -28.53 22.32 -16.52
CA GLN A 3 -27.17 22.85 -16.36
C GLN A 3 -26.19 21.67 -16.27
N LYS A 4 -25.25 21.63 -17.20
CA LYS A 4 -24.16 20.64 -17.22
C LYS A 4 -23.29 20.94 -16.01
N VAL A 5 -23.46 20.22 -14.92
CA VAL A 5 -22.61 20.34 -13.73
C VAL A 5 -21.19 20.00 -14.17
N VAL A 6 -20.33 21.01 -14.26
CA VAL A 6 -18.90 20.80 -14.59
C VAL A 6 -18.26 20.10 -13.41
N LYS A 7 -17.91 18.83 -13.60
CA LYS A 7 -17.21 18.05 -12.58
C LYS A 7 -15.81 18.63 -12.39
N LYS A 8 -15.43 18.88 -11.14
CA LYS A 8 -14.05 19.28 -10.83
C LYS A 8 -13.08 18.13 -11.15
N ARG A 9 -11.99 18.48 -11.81
CA ARG A 9 -10.93 17.53 -12.18
C ARG A 9 -9.84 17.49 -11.12
N ILE A 10 -9.48 16.28 -10.70
CA ILE A 10 -8.44 16.04 -9.69
C ILE A 10 -7.36 15.17 -10.31
N ILE A 11 -6.11 15.60 -10.18
CA ILE A 11 -4.95 14.78 -10.54
C ILE A 11 -4.30 14.28 -9.25
N ILE A 12 -4.07 12.97 -9.18
CA ILE A 12 -3.33 12.33 -8.09
C ILE A 12 -1.99 11.85 -8.66
N VAL A 13 -0.90 12.32 -8.11
CA VAL A 13 0.45 11.90 -8.48
C VAL A 13 0.85 10.72 -7.59
N GLY A 14 0.94 9.54 -8.20
CA GLY A 14 1.18 8.25 -7.56
C GLY A 14 -0.09 7.41 -7.41
N ALA A 15 -0.11 6.22 -8.00
CA ALA A 15 -1.18 5.23 -7.87
C ALA A 15 -0.79 4.07 -6.94
N GLY A 16 0.00 4.33 -5.88
CA GLY A 16 0.21 3.39 -4.78
C GLY A 16 -1.05 3.19 -3.95
N LEU A 17 -0.99 2.43 -2.84
CA LEU A 17 -2.17 2.14 -1.99
C LEU A 17 -2.94 3.40 -1.60
N GLY A 18 -2.23 4.42 -1.10
CA GLY A 18 -2.85 5.68 -0.68
C GLY A 18 -3.48 6.46 -1.83
N GLY A 19 -2.76 6.58 -2.96
CA GLY A 19 -3.26 7.29 -4.14
C GLY A 19 -4.45 6.58 -4.78
N SER A 20 -4.41 5.26 -4.89
CA SER A 20 -5.52 4.46 -5.43
C SER A 20 -6.76 4.56 -4.56
N LEU A 21 -6.62 4.43 -3.23
CA LEU A 21 -7.74 4.55 -2.31
C LEU A 21 -8.35 5.96 -2.32
N MET A 22 -7.51 7.00 -2.35
CA MET A 22 -7.96 8.39 -2.49
C MET A 22 -8.68 8.60 -3.82
N GLY A 23 -8.18 8.01 -4.90
CA GLY A 23 -8.80 8.07 -6.22
C GLY A 23 -10.21 7.48 -6.23
N ILE A 24 -10.40 6.31 -5.61
CA ILE A 24 -11.72 5.68 -5.45
C ILE A 24 -12.66 6.60 -4.67
N PHE A 25 -12.20 7.08 -3.51
CA PHE A 25 -13.00 7.93 -2.64
C PHE A 25 -13.49 9.21 -3.34
N LEU A 26 -12.61 9.84 -4.10
CA LEU A 26 -12.95 11.05 -4.85
C LEU A 26 -13.87 10.76 -6.05
N ALA A 27 -13.63 9.66 -6.76
CA ALA A 27 -14.47 9.26 -7.87
C ALA A 27 -15.90 8.90 -7.42
N GLN A 28 -16.07 8.19 -6.30
CA GLN A 28 -17.37 7.94 -5.68
C GLN A 28 -18.09 9.22 -5.25
N LYS A 29 -17.37 10.31 -5.04
CA LYS A 29 -17.93 11.65 -4.78
C LYS A 29 -18.16 12.47 -6.06
N ASN A 30 -18.20 11.80 -7.22
CA ASN A 30 -18.46 12.43 -8.52
C ASN A 30 -17.38 13.40 -9.03
N TYR A 31 -16.15 13.40 -8.49
CA TYR A 31 -15.03 14.10 -9.10
C TYR A 31 -14.53 13.34 -10.33
N GLU A 32 -13.97 14.07 -11.31
CA GLU A 32 -13.20 13.48 -12.41
C GLU A 32 -11.76 13.27 -11.93
N VAL A 33 -11.30 12.02 -11.84
CA VAL A 33 -10.03 11.67 -11.20
C VAL A 33 -9.07 11.06 -12.21
N MET A 34 -7.85 11.59 -12.25
CA MET A 34 -6.75 11.05 -13.02
C MET A 34 -5.58 10.72 -12.10
N LEU A 35 -5.15 9.46 -12.10
CA LEU A 35 -3.94 9.04 -11.39
C LEU A 35 -2.78 8.94 -12.37
N ILE A 36 -1.60 9.45 -11.98
CA ILE A 36 -0.36 9.38 -12.75
C ILE A 36 0.60 8.46 -12.01
N GLU A 37 0.99 7.34 -12.63
CA GLU A 37 1.87 6.35 -12.02
C GLU A 37 3.10 6.10 -12.91
N ARG A 38 4.29 6.27 -12.35
CA ARG A 38 5.56 6.07 -13.07
C ARG A 38 5.86 4.62 -13.40
N ARG A 39 5.40 3.70 -12.57
CA ARG A 39 5.63 2.27 -12.78
C ARG A 39 4.67 1.72 -13.82
N LYS A 40 5.03 0.54 -14.32
CA LYS A 40 4.12 -0.29 -15.11
C LYS A 40 2.94 -0.75 -14.25
N ASP A 41 1.86 -1.11 -14.89
CA ASP A 41 0.74 -1.75 -14.21
C ASP A 41 1.20 -3.09 -13.59
N LEU A 42 1.10 -3.19 -12.27
CA LEU A 42 1.52 -4.38 -11.55
C LEU A 42 0.67 -5.62 -11.87
N ARG A 43 -0.53 -5.43 -12.42
CA ARG A 43 -1.46 -6.51 -12.77
C ARG A 43 -1.01 -7.28 -14.01
N VAL A 44 -0.26 -6.64 -14.91
CA VAL A 44 0.25 -7.25 -16.16
C VAL A 44 1.73 -7.63 -16.09
N THR A 45 2.43 -7.31 -14.99
CA THR A 45 3.83 -7.69 -14.81
C THR A 45 3.96 -9.03 -14.08
N LYS A 46 4.67 -10.01 -14.68
CA LYS A 46 4.92 -11.33 -14.07
C LYS A 46 5.82 -11.28 -12.83
N LYS A 47 6.64 -10.25 -12.69
CA LYS A 47 7.44 -9.96 -11.47
C LYS A 47 6.97 -8.62 -10.92
N SER A 48 6.58 -8.58 -9.67
CA SER A 48 6.31 -7.31 -8.98
C SER A 48 7.62 -6.51 -8.92
N GLU A 49 7.69 -5.41 -9.66
CA GLU A 49 8.74 -4.41 -9.48
C GLU A 49 8.49 -3.73 -8.13
N GLY A 50 9.13 -4.20 -7.09
CA GLY A 50 8.98 -3.67 -5.75
C GLY A 50 8.94 -4.77 -4.69
N ARG A 51 9.00 -4.35 -3.45
CA ARG A 51 9.00 -5.24 -2.29
C ARG A 51 7.59 -5.83 -2.10
N SER A 52 7.50 -7.15 -2.19
CA SER A 52 6.26 -7.89 -1.92
C SER A 52 6.20 -8.20 -0.43
N ILE A 53 5.88 -7.17 0.38
CA ILE A 53 5.70 -7.35 1.82
C ILE A 53 4.27 -7.73 2.14
N ASN A 54 4.09 -8.51 3.21
CA ASN A 54 2.81 -8.60 3.86
C ASN A 54 2.59 -7.38 4.75
N MET A 55 1.34 -6.98 4.83
CA MET A 55 0.88 -5.94 5.73
C MET A 55 -0.05 -6.53 6.77
N THR A 56 0.04 -6.01 7.98
CA THR A 56 -0.98 -6.25 9.00
C THR A 56 -2.04 -5.14 8.92
N LEU A 57 -3.27 -5.53 8.62
CA LEU A 57 -4.42 -4.61 8.66
C LEU A 57 -5.06 -4.67 10.05
N SER A 58 -5.08 -3.53 10.71
CA SER A 58 -5.85 -3.29 11.93
C SER A 58 -7.20 -2.62 11.60
N ARG A 59 -8.05 -2.44 12.59
CA ARG A 59 -9.29 -1.66 12.45
C ARG A 59 -9.05 -0.28 11.80
N ARG A 60 -7.93 0.38 12.13
CA ARG A 60 -7.55 1.66 11.52
C ARG A 60 -7.32 1.55 10.00
N GLY A 61 -6.73 0.44 9.56
CA GLY A 61 -6.52 0.19 8.11
C GLY A 61 -7.81 -0.21 7.40
N LEU A 62 -8.73 -0.89 8.08
CA LEU A 62 -10.01 -1.31 7.51
C LEU A 62 -11.01 -0.16 7.35
N LEU A 63 -11.05 0.81 8.25
CA LEU A 63 -11.99 1.93 8.22
C LEU A 63 -12.06 2.68 6.87
N PRO A 64 -10.93 3.10 6.26
CA PRO A 64 -11.00 3.77 4.97
C PRO A 64 -11.45 2.83 3.83
N LEU A 65 -11.17 1.53 3.93
CA LEU A 65 -11.64 0.52 2.98
C LEU A 65 -13.13 0.26 3.10
N GLU A 66 -13.66 0.31 4.32
CA GLU A 66 -15.10 0.23 4.60
C GLU A 66 -15.86 1.39 3.95
N LYS A 67 -15.31 2.61 4.03
CA LYS A 67 -15.92 3.81 3.41
C LYS A 67 -16.04 3.72 1.89
N VAL A 68 -15.24 2.91 1.23
CA VAL A 68 -15.31 2.69 -0.22
C VAL A 68 -15.91 1.34 -0.61
N GLY A 69 -16.36 0.54 0.37
CA GLY A 69 -17.07 -0.73 0.14
C GLY A 69 -16.15 -1.90 -0.24
N LEU A 70 -14.84 -1.88 0.11
CA LEU A 70 -13.87 -2.88 -0.33
C LEU A 70 -13.38 -3.84 0.76
N VAL A 71 -13.92 -3.77 1.98
CA VAL A 71 -13.48 -4.62 3.08
C VAL A 71 -13.64 -6.10 2.75
N SER A 72 -14.81 -6.53 2.29
CA SER A 72 -15.06 -7.96 1.98
C SER A 72 -14.14 -8.49 0.90
N ALA A 73 -13.91 -7.71 -0.17
CA ALA A 73 -13.00 -8.11 -1.25
C ALA A 73 -11.54 -8.25 -0.76
N ILE A 74 -11.11 -7.42 0.18
CA ILE A 74 -9.76 -7.47 0.75
C ILE A 74 -9.64 -8.59 1.76
N LEU A 75 -10.63 -8.78 2.64
CA LEU A 75 -10.59 -9.83 3.66
C LEU A 75 -10.70 -11.24 3.06
N ALA A 76 -11.26 -11.40 1.86
CA ALA A 76 -11.26 -12.67 1.13
C ALA A 76 -9.84 -13.20 0.83
N HIS A 77 -8.82 -12.32 0.84
CA HIS A 77 -7.40 -12.64 0.60
C HIS A 77 -6.53 -12.42 1.84
N ALA A 78 -7.13 -12.34 3.01
CA ALA A 78 -6.42 -12.01 4.23
C ALA A 78 -6.53 -13.13 5.26
N ILE A 79 -5.44 -13.37 5.98
CA ILE A 79 -5.41 -14.35 7.06
C ILE A 79 -5.66 -13.62 8.38
N PRO A 80 -6.68 -14.01 9.16
CA PRO A 80 -6.90 -13.45 10.48
C PRO A 80 -5.77 -13.88 11.42
N LEU A 81 -5.14 -12.92 12.08
CA LEU A 81 -4.11 -13.13 13.09
C LEU A 81 -4.74 -12.92 14.47
N LYS A 82 -4.88 -14.00 15.24
CA LYS A 82 -5.42 -13.94 16.60
C LYS A 82 -4.43 -13.37 17.62
N GLY A 83 -3.14 -13.43 17.28
CA GLY A 83 -2.08 -12.97 18.16
C GLY A 83 -0.72 -12.96 17.49
N ARG A 84 0.29 -12.96 18.32
CA ARG A 84 1.68 -13.15 17.92
C ARG A 84 2.29 -14.29 18.71
N MET A 85 3.22 -15.02 18.10
CA MET A 85 4.03 -16.05 18.69
C MET A 85 5.46 -15.53 18.85
N VAL A 86 5.90 -15.31 20.08
CA VAL A 86 7.27 -14.87 20.38
C VAL A 86 8.15 -16.09 20.55
N HIS A 87 9.24 -16.14 19.77
CA HIS A 87 10.24 -17.20 19.79
C HIS A 87 11.45 -16.73 20.59
N GLU A 88 11.61 -17.18 21.81
CA GLU A 88 12.74 -16.88 22.66
C GLU A 88 14.04 -17.57 22.20
N GLN A 89 15.17 -17.18 22.77
CA GLN A 89 16.48 -17.77 22.43
C GLN A 89 16.63 -19.21 22.89
N ASN A 90 15.94 -19.57 23.96
CA ASN A 90 15.89 -20.92 24.53
C ASN A 90 14.86 -21.83 23.84
N ASN A 91 14.32 -21.43 22.69
CA ASN A 91 13.26 -22.09 21.94
C ASN A 91 11.88 -22.14 22.63
N THR A 92 11.68 -21.38 23.70
CA THR A 92 10.36 -21.23 24.29
C THR A 92 9.46 -20.42 23.36
N LEU A 93 8.22 -20.90 23.19
CA LEU A 93 7.18 -20.21 22.42
C LEU A 93 6.21 -19.54 23.40
N ILE A 94 6.04 -18.23 23.23
CA ILE A 94 5.12 -17.44 24.07
C ILE A 94 4.00 -16.88 23.20
N PRO A 95 2.79 -17.45 23.25
CA PRO A 95 1.64 -16.91 22.55
C PRO A 95 1.15 -15.64 23.26
N GLN A 96 0.80 -14.62 22.47
CA GLN A 96 0.26 -13.36 22.96
C GLN A 96 -0.91 -12.93 22.10
N ARG A 97 -2.13 -13.00 22.61
CA ARG A 97 -3.35 -12.60 21.89
C ARG A 97 -3.39 -11.07 21.71
N TYR A 98 -3.97 -10.61 20.59
CA TYR A 98 -4.19 -9.19 20.33
C TYR A 98 -5.40 -8.63 21.08
N GLY A 99 -6.41 -9.45 21.32
CA GLY A 99 -7.63 -9.05 22.00
C GLY A 99 -8.15 -10.09 22.98
N LYS A 100 -9.20 -9.73 23.69
CA LYS A 100 -9.89 -10.64 24.63
C LYS A 100 -10.86 -11.57 23.92
N ASN A 101 -11.43 -11.12 22.82
CA ASN A 101 -12.43 -11.83 22.03
C ASN A 101 -11.86 -12.33 20.70
N ASP A 102 -12.42 -13.41 20.16
CA ASP A 102 -11.93 -14.04 18.92
C ASP A 102 -12.08 -13.18 17.66
N HIS A 103 -12.92 -12.14 17.69
CA HIS A 103 -13.08 -11.20 16.59
C HIS A 103 -12.11 -10.01 16.65
N GLU A 104 -11.36 -9.85 17.75
CA GLU A 104 -10.34 -8.82 17.92
C GLU A 104 -9.02 -9.29 17.33
N VAL A 105 -8.94 -9.26 16.00
CA VAL A 105 -7.82 -9.77 15.21
C VAL A 105 -7.19 -8.68 14.35
N LEU A 106 -5.95 -8.90 13.97
CA LEU A 106 -5.32 -8.25 12.81
C LEU A 106 -5.46 -9.15 11.59
N TYR A 107 -5.17 -8.63 10.41
CA TYR A 107 -5.23 -9.43 9.19
C TYR A 107 -3.89 -9.36 8.46
N SER A 108 -3.29 -10.50 8.14
CA SER A 108 -2.15 -10.58 7.25
C SER A 108 -2.61 -10.62 5.81
N ILE A 109 -2.07 -9.77 4.96
CA ILE A 109 -2.38 -9.75 3.53
C ILE A 109 -1.17 -9.25 2.74
N LYS A 110 -0.93 -9.82 1.56
CA LYS A 110 0.09 -9.32 0.63
C LYS A 110 -0.27 -7.90 0.16
N ARG A 111 0.66 -6.97 0.30
CA ARG A 111 0.48 -5.58 -0.13
C ARG A 111 0.07 -5.48 -1.61
N THR A 112 0.58 -6.37 -2.44
CA THR A 112 0.26 -6.45 -3.86
C THR A 112 -1.20 -6.82 -4.11
N GLU A 113 -1.80 -7.67 -3.28
CA GLU A 113 -3.22 -8.06 -3.43
C GLU A 113 -4.14 -6.89 -3.11
N ILE A 114 -3.90 -6.17 -2.01
CA ILE A 114 -4.65 -4.94 -1.72
C ILE A 114 -4.55 -3.98 -2.91
N HIS A 115 -3.34 -3.81 -3.45
CA HIS A 115 -3.11 -2.86 -4.54
C HIS A 115 -3.84 -3.26 -5.82
N LYS A 116 -3.82 -4.55 -6.20
CA LYS A 116 -4.59 -5.06 -7.36
C LYS A 116 -6.08 -4.82 -7.19
N ILE A 117 -6.64 -5.11 -6.00
CA ILE A 117 -8.06 -4.90 -5.71
C ILE A 117 -8.43 -3.42 -5.89
N LEU A 118 -7.62 -2.50 -5.35
CA LEU A 118 -7.86 -1.07 -5.50
C LEU A 118 -7.79 -0.61 -6.97
N LEU A 119 -6.79 -1.07 -7.73
CA LEU A 119 -6.65 -0.73 -9.15
C LEU A 119 -7.79 -1.30 -9.99
N ASN A 120 -8.18 -2.55 -9.75
CA ASN A 120 -9.30 -3.18 -10.45
C ASN A 120 -10.61 -2.42 -10.19
N TYR A 121 -10.84 -2.01 -8.95
CA TYR A 121 -12.02 -1.24 -8.62
C TYR A 121 -12.01 0.16 -9.26
N LEU A 122 -10.85 0.83 -9.32
CA LEU A 122 -10.73 2.11 -10.03
C LEU A 122 -11.12 2.01 -11.51
N ASP A 123 -10.76 0.90 -12.18
CA ASP A 123 -11.10 0.70 -13.58
C ASP A 123 -12.62 0.51 -13.82
N THR A 124 -13.39 0.17 -12.79
CA THR A 124 -14.86 0.09 -12.89
C THR A 124 -15.53 1.47 -12.79
N LEU A 125 -14.82 2.50 -12.36
CA LEU A 125 -15.39 3.83 -12.15
C LEU A 125 -15.24 4.69 -13.42
N PRO A 126 -16.36 5.10 -14.06
CA PRO A 126 -16.31 5.77 -15.36
C PRO A 126 -15.69 7.17 -15.33
N ASN A 127 -15.53 7.75 -14.14
CA ASN A 127 -14.93 9.06 -13.89
C ASN A 127 -13.53 8.97 -13.26
N ALA A 128 -12.91 7.77 -13.24
CA ALA A 128 -11.53 7.56 -12.83
C ALA A 128 -10.69 7.04 -14.00
N ARG A 129 -9.43 7.46 -14.05
CA ARG A 129 -8.47 7.02 -15.06
C ARG A 129 -7.09 6.91 -14.46
N ILE A 130 -6.38 5.81 -14.75
CA ILE A 130 -4.98 5.60 -14.35
C ILE A 130 -4.09 5.66 -15.59
N ILE A 131 -3.01 6.43 -15.53
CA ILE A 131 -2.00 6.50 -16.58
C ILE A 131 -0.70 5.94 -15.99
N PHE A 132 -0.32 4.75 -16.44
CA PHE A 132 0.91 4.07 -16.07
C PHE A 132 2.08 4.48 -16.98
N ASN A 133 3.31 4.20 -16.53
CA ASN A 133 4.56 4.58 -17.20
C ASN A 133 4.67 6.09 -17.44
N GLU A 134 4.07 6.87 -16.59
CA GLU A 134 4.04 8.33 -16.68
C GLU A 134 4.57 8.92 -15.37
N GLU A 135 5.70 9.62 -15.46
CA GLU A 135 6.34 10.24 -14.30
C GLU A 135 6.00 11.74 -14.24
N CYS A 136 5.56 12.21 -13.09
CA CYS A 136 5.44 13.65 -12.84
C CYS A 136 6.83 14.22 -12.58
N ILE A 137 7.30 15.10 -13.46
CA ILE A 137 8.63 15.71 -13.38
C ILE A 137 8.60 17.16 -12.87
N GLU A 138 7.44 17.81 -12.95
CA GLU A 138 7.25 19.18 -12.48
C GLU A 138 5.83 19.40 -11.98
N VAL A 139 5.67 20.22 -10.96
CA VAL A 139 4.39 20.69 -10.44
C VAL A 139 4.44 22.19 -10.23
N ASN A 140 3.38 22.86 -10.66
CA ASN A 140 3.15 24.28 -10.40
C ASN A 140 1.84 24.43 -9.62
N SER A 141 1.94 24.74 -8.34
CA SER A 141 0.79 24.87 -7.43
C SER A 141 -0.09 26.07 -7.73
N HIS A 142 0.48 27.16 -8.22
CA HIS A 142 -0.25 28.40 -8.54
C HIS A 142 -1.13 28.22 -9.77
N THR A 143 -0.57 27.67 -10.84
CA THR A 143 -1.31 27.44 -12.09
C THR A 143 -2.08 26.11 -12.09
N LYS A 144 -1.91 25.28 -11.04
CA LYS A 144 -2.49 23.93 -10.91
C LYS A 144 -2.19 23.05 -12.14
N LYS A 145 -0.94 23.07 -12.58
CA LYS A 145 -0.43 22.30 -13.72
C LYS A 145 0.66 21.35 -13.27
N ILE A 146 0.69 20.18 -13.89
CA ILE A 146 1.81 19.24 -13.81
C ILE A 146 2.40 19.04 -15.20
N LYS A 147 3.72 18.77 -15.25
CA LYS A 147 4.40 18.27 -16.44
C LYS A 147 4.79 16.81 -16.20
N THR A 148 4.44 15.98 -17.14
CA THR A 148 4.70 14.54 -17.06
C THR A 148 5.57 14.09 -18.22
N ASN A 149 6.34 13.02 -17.99
CA ASN A 149 7.16 12.32 -18.97
C ASN A 149 6.67 10.88 -19.11
N ASN A 150 6.32 10.49 -20.32
CA ASN A 150 6.02 9.09 -20.62
C ASN A 150 7.32 8.29 -20.69
N LEU A 151 7.53 7.38 -19.77
CA LEU A 151 8.79 6.63 -19.62
C LEU A 151 9.06 5.61 -20.75
N LYS A 152 8.06 5.33 -21.59
CA LYS A 152 8.24 4.48 -22.77
C LYS A 152 8.63 5.26 -24.04
N THR A 153 8.07 6.45 -24.20
CA THR A 153 8.18 7.22 -25.44
C THR A 153 8.99 8.50 -25.30
N GLY A 154 9.28 8.93 -24.08
CA GLY A 154 9.90 10.23 -23.78
C GLY A 154 8.98 11.43 -24.00
N LYS A 155 7.71 11.20 -24.36
CA LYS A 155 6.76 12.29 -24.63
C LYS A 155 6.46 13.10 -23.38
N LEU A 156 6.65 14.41 -23.48
CA LEU A 156 6.29 15.35 -22.43
C LEU A 156 4.84 15.83 -22.62
N THR A 157 4.10 15.90 -21.52
CA THR A 157 2.69 16.34 -21.53
C THR A 157 2.44 17.29 -20.36
N ILE A 158 1.74 18.39 -20.63
CA ILE A 158 1.26 19.31 -19.59
C ILE A 158 -0.22 19.02 -19.33
N ARG A 159 -0.57 18.88 -18.07
CA ARG A 159 -1.94 18.61 -17.60
C ARG A 159 -2.35 19.66 -16.58
N SER A 160 -3.60 20.08 -16.60
CA SER A 160 -4.20 21.00 -15.64
C SER A 160 -5.34 20.30 -14.87
N ALA A 161 -5.53 20.70 -13.63
CA ALA A 161 -6.62 20.22 -12.77
C ALA A 161 -7.12 21.33 -11.85
N ASP A 162 -8.27 21.12 -11.20
CA ASP A 162 -8.77 22.00 -10.16
C ASP A 162 -8.05 21.78 -8.82
N LEU A 163 -7.59 20.52 -8.62
CA LEU A 163 -6.80 20.11 -7.46
C LEU A 163 -5.73 19.10 -7.88
N ILE A 164 -4.54 19.23 -7.31
CA ILE A 164 -3.45 18.25 -7.46
C ILE A 164 -3.15 17.66 -6.08
N VAL A 165 -3.11 16.33 -5.99
CA VAL A 165 -2.84 15.57 -4.76
C VAL A 165 -1.52 14.80 -4.93
N GLY A 166 -0.59 14.96 -3.99
CA GLY A 166 0.66 14.20 -3.94
C GLY A 166 0.46 12.89 -3.18
N ALA A 167 0.68 11.76 -3.84
CA ALA A 167 0.69 10.42 -3.27
C ALA A 167 1.90 9.61 -3.80
N ASP A 168 2.97 10.30 -4.15
CA ASP A 168 4.16 9.82 -4.86
C ASP A 168 5.22 9.18 -3.94
N GLY A 169 4.88 8.96 -2.67
CA GLY A 169 5.63 8.11 -1.73
C GLY A 169 6.84 8.78 -1.08
N SER A 170 7.76 7.95 -0.58
CA SER A 170 8.91 8.41 0.23
C SER A 170 9.86 9.37 -0.48
N ASN A 171 9.98 9.24 -1.82
CA ASN A 171 10.82 10.13 -2.64
C ASN A 171 10.03 11.24 -3.33
N SER A 172 8.93 11.65 -2.72
CA SER A 172 7.96 12.59 -3.24
C SER A 172 8.59 13.85 -3.86
N LEU A 173 8.31 14.09 -5.15
CA LEU A 173 8.58 15.34 -5.83
C LEU A 173 7.65 16.45 -5.32
N MET A 174 6.37 16.07 -5.10
CA MET A 174 5.33 16.99 -4.62
C MET A 174 5.72 17.62 -3.29
N SER A 175 6.16 16.79 -2.36
CA SER A 175 6.62 17.20 -1.04
C SER A 175 7.80 18.19 -1.11
N LYS A 176 8.80 17.89 -1.96
CA LYS A 176 9.98 18.78 -2.16
C LYS A 176 9.62 20.13 -2.76
N ARG A 177 8.58 20.19 -3.60
CA ARG A 177 8.19 21.41 -4.33
C ARG A 177 7.18 22.27 -3.55
N LEU A 178 6.31 21.64 -2.77
CA LEU A 178 5.25 22.36 -2.06
C LEU A 178 5.69 22.94 -0.70
N ASN A 179 6.66 22.32 -0.06
CA ASN A 179 7.19 22.82 1.20
C ASN A 179 8.70 22.61 1.35
N PRO A 180 9.53 23.33 0.57
CA PRO A 180 10.98 23.12 0.58
C PRO A 180 11.65 23.52 1.90
N ALA A 181 11.08 24.48 2.63
CA ALA A 181 11.71 25.04 3.84
C ALA A 181 11.31 24.35 5.15
N GLY A 182 10.19 23.64 5.18
CA GLY A 182 9.61 23.06 6.42
C GLY A 182 9.77 21.56 6.57
N MET A 183 10.38 20.86 5.59
CA MET A 183 10.47 19.41 5.65
C MET A 183 11.86 18.94 6.09
N ARG A 184 11.91 18.34 7.28
CA ARG A 184 13.07 17.59 7.76
C ARG A 184 12.90 16.12 7.36
N ARG A 185 13.90 15.56 6.69
CA ARG A 185 13.97 14.13 6.39
C ARG A 185 15.05 13.50 7.26
N GLU A 186 14.63 12.55 8.07
CA GLU A 186 15.54 11.74 8.88
C GLU A 186 15.59 10.32 8.31
N THR A 187 16.79 9.78 8.17
CA THR A 187 17.00 8.39 7.79
C THR A 187 17.35 7.61 9.03
N MET A 188 16.62 6.54 9.29
CA MET A 188 16.92 5.64 10.40
C MET A 188 18.13 4.79 10.05
N GLU A 189 18.97 4.48 11.03
CA GLU A 189 20.12 3.58 10.89
C GLU A 189 19.72 2.09 10.88
N TRP A 190 18.46 1.83 10.61
CA TRP A 190 17.87 0.50 10.54
C TRP A 190 17.40 0.20 9.14
N GLY A 191 17.78 -0.98 8.65
CA GLY A 191 17.27 -1.52 7.40
C GLY A 191 16.41 -2.74 7.62
N TYR A 192 15.76 -3.18 6.57
CA TYR A 192 15.06 -4.45 6.58
C TYR A 192 15.26 -5.21 5.28
N LYS A 193 15.30 -6.54 5.39
CA LYS A 193 15.37 -7.45 4.26
C LYS A 193 14.16 -8.37 4.27
N GLU A 194 13.53 -8.52 3.12
CA GLU A 194 12.43 -9.44 2.93
C GLU A 194 12.94 -10.80 2.46
N LEU A 195 12.39 -11.84 3.03
CA LEU A 195 12.67 -13.24 2.73
C LEU A 195 11.33 -13.98 2.62
N ILE A 196 11.33 -15.07 1.88
CA ILE A 196 10.20 -16.00 1.84
C ILE A 196 10.66 -17.30 2.47
N LEU A 197 9.91 -17.78 3.45
CA LEU A 197 10.09 -19.07 4.07
C LEU A 197 8.97 -19.98 3.56
N PRO A 198 9.26 -21.07 2.83
CA PRO A 198 8.23 -21.94 2.26
C PRO A 198 7.29 -22.54 3.31
N THR A 199 7.83 -22.87 4.46
CA THR A 199 7.08 -23.35 5.63
C THR A 199 7.90 -23.13 6.90
N ILE A 200 7.24 -23.09 8.06
CA ILE A 200 7.90 -23.17 9.35
C ILE A 200 7.80 -24.66 9.79
N PRO A 201 8.87 -25.31 10.24
CA PRO A 201 8.80 -26.64 10.79
C PRO A 201 7.75 -26.71 11.91
N HIS A 202 6.89 -27.73 11.87
CA HIS A 202 5.77 -27.91 12.82
C HIS A 202 4.64 -26.87 12.73
N ALA A 203 4.54 -26.09 11.63
CA ALA A 203 3.46 -25.12 11.39
C ALA A 203 2.13 -25.77 10.95
N ASP A 204 1.88 -27.04 11.25
CA ASP A 204 0.58 -27.68 11.00
C ASP A 204 -0.47 -27.31 12.06
N ASP A 205 -0.04 -26.65 13.15
CA ASP A 205 -0.92 -26.11 14.16
C ASP A 205 -1.61 -24.84 13.65
N ALA A 206 -2.94 -24.84 13.73
CA ALA A 206 -3.78 -23.71 13.31
C ALA A 206 -3.41 -22.40 14.04
N GLU A 207 -2.92 -22.47 15.28
CA GLU A 207 -2.48 -21.31 16.05
C GLU A 207 -1.23 -20.66 15.42
N GLN A 208 -0.29 -21.46 14.93
CA GLN A 208 0.90 -20.96 14.25
C GLN A 208 0.56 -20.30 12.92
N LEU A 209 -0.35 -20.90 12.13
CA LEU A 209 -0.80 -20.34 10.85
C LEU A 209 -1.67 -19.08 11.00
N THR A 210 -2.13 -18.79 12.21
CA THR A 210 -2.94 -17.58 12.52
C THR A 210 -2.22 -16.62 13.49
N SER A 211 -0.90 -16.70 13.54
CA SER A 211 -0.07 -15.84 14.39
C SER A 211 0.96 -15.05 13.59
N LEU A 212 1.29 -13.85 14.04
CA LEU A 212 2.50 -13.16 13.66
C LEU A 212 3.67 -13.74 14.45
N HIS A 213 4.62 -14.36 13.80
CA HIS A 213 5.82 -14.88 14.45
C HIS A 213 6.87 -13.80 14.64
N ILE A 214 7.49 -13.74 15.82
CA ILE A 214 8.48 -12.73 16.19
C ILE A 214 9.67 -13.40 16.86
N TRP A 215 10.86 -13.19 16.32
CA TRP A 215 12.15 -13.60 16.92
C TRP A 215 12.92 -12.34 17.34
N PRO A 216 12.70 -11.83 18.57
CA PRO A 216 13.47 -10.70 19.06
C PRO A 216 14.91 -11.10 19.38
N ARG A 217 15.88 -10.29 18.98
CA ARG A 217 17.30 -10.47 19.27
C ARG A 217 17.92 -9.12 19.65
N LYS A 218 19.05 -9.13 20.37
CA LYS A 218 19.69 -7.89 20.87
C LYS A 218 19.94 -6.83 19.79
N LYS A 219 20.31 -7.26 18.57
CA LYS A 219 20.67 -6.39 17.45
C LYS A 219 19.77 -6.54 16.23
N GLY A 220 18.56 -7.05 16.41
CA GLY A 220 17.66 -7.23 15.30
C GLY A 220 16.35 -7.91 15.66
N LEU A 221 15.50 -7.99 14.68
CA LEU A 221 14.17 -8.58 14.81
C LEU A 221 13.84 -9.31 13.52
N LEU A 222 13.46 -10.57 13.63
CA LEU A 222 12.81 -11.28 12.52
C LEU A 222 11.32 -11.36 12.79
N LEU A 223 10.53 -11.00 11.79
CA LEU A 223 9.09 -11.15 11.75
C LEU A 223 8.72 -12.15 10.65
N ALA A 224 7.70 -12.97 10.86
CA ALA A 224 7.14 -13.80 9.81
C ALA A 224 5.61 -13.73 9.85
N LEU A 225 5.02 -13.45 8.70
CA LEU A 225 3.58 -13.36 8.48
C LEU A 225 3.13 -14.49 7.56
N PRO A 226 2.10 -15.25 7.93
CA PRO A 226 1.59 -16.34 7.11
C PRO A 226 0.95 -15.84 5.81
N ASN A 227 1.07 -16.65 4.77
CA ASN A 227 0.43 -16.50 3.47
C ASN A 227 -0.64 -17.57 3.26
N GLU A 228 -1.56 -17.35 2.31
CA GLU A 228 -2.62 -18.30 1.96
C GLU A 228 -2.09 -19.69 1.54
N ASP A 229 -0.91 -19.72 0.91
CA ASP A 229 -0.21 -20.93 0.47
C ASP A 229 0.60 -21.62 1.60
N LYS A 230 0.38 -21.23 2.84
CA LYS A 230 1.09 -21.71 4.05
C LYS A 230 2.58 -21.35 4.08
N SER A 231 3.08 -20.59 3.13
CA SER A 231 4.40 -19.96 3.21
C SER A 231 4.36 -18.75 4.15
N PHE A 232 5.55 -18.24 4.51
CA PHE A 232 5.65 -17.04 5.34
C PHE A 232 6.46 -15.96 4.63
N THR A 233 5.96 -14.74 4.68
CA THR A 233 6.76 -13.56 4.33
C THR A 233 7.50 -13.09 5.58
N CYS A 234 8.82 -13.18 5.52
CA CYS A 234 9.70 -12.81 6.63
C CYS A 234 10.30 -11.43 6.40
N THR A 235 10.36 -10.64 7.46
CA THR A 235 11.02 -9.33 7.47
C THR A 235 12.12 -9.34 8.54
N LEU A 236 13.37 -9.34 8.10
CA LEU A 236 14.52 -9.19 8.97
C LEU A 236 14.84 -7.70 9.12
N VAL A 237 14.76 -7.20 10.33
CA VAL A 237 15.09 -5.81 10.70
C VAL A 237 16.42 -5.82 11.45
N ILE A 238 17.41 -5.11 10.93
CA ILE A 238 18.77 -5.03 11.49
C ILE A 238 19.33 -3.61 11.32
N PRO A 239 20.26 -3.16 12.18
CA PRO A 239 21.02 -1.94 11.91
C PRO A 239 21.93 -2.13 10.69
N PHE A 240 22.26 -1.02 10.03
CA PHE A 240 23.25 -1.00 8.94
C PHE A 240 24.66 -1.15 9.47
#